data_ff106d20dac3eb8d929b87a440573ee9
#
_entry.id   ff106d20dac3eb8d929b87a440573ee9
#
_cell.length_a   1.000
_cell.length_b   1.000
_cell.length_c   1.000
_cell.angle_alpha   90.00
_cell.angle_beta   90.00
_cell.angle_gamma   90.00
#
_symmetry.space_group_name_H-M   'P 1'
#
loop_
_entity.id
_entity.type
_entity.pdbx_description
1 polymer ?
#
loop_
_entity_poly.entity_id
_entity_poly.type
_entity_poly.pdbx_seq_one_letter_code
_entity_poly.pdbx_strand_id
1 'polypeptide(L)'
;DNLLREGSVIQQMIELIPEDDWKDAVQIIGWLYQYYNSEKKDDVFAALKKNVKITKENIPAATQLFTPDWIVRYMVENSLGRLWLEGHPDVKDQLLPTEEEQSSYAAGNRDLEDTKWHYYLEEAEQEPEVQAQLAEIRKEYAALTPDRLKVIDPCSGSGHILAYMFDVLMKIYESYGYTTREAVASIVENNIYGLDIDDRAAQLAYFAVMMKARQYDRRFFSRGTQPH
;
A
#
# COMPACT_ATOMS: atom_id res chain seq x y z
N ASP A 1 20.77 -16.41 -19.33
CA ASP A 1 20.86 -17.07 -18.01
C ASP A 1 19.49 -17.61 -17.61
N ASN A 2 19.44 -18.89 -17.29
CA ASN A 2 18.21 -19.52 -16.84
C ASN A 2 18.06 -19.31 -15.32
N LEU A 3 17.19 -18.39 -14.93
CA LEU A 3 16.91 -18.04 -13.54
C LEU A 3 16.27 -19.18 -12.72
N LEU A 4 15.72 -20.19 -13.39
CA LEU A 4 15.04 -21.32 -12.77
C LEU A 4 15.88 -22.60 -12.73
N ARG A 5 17.17 -22.54 -13.12
CA ARG A 5 18.06 -23.70 -13.07
C ARG A 5 18.40 -24.07 -11.61
N GLU A 6 18.81 -25.31 -11.42
CA GLU A 6 19.34 -25.80 -10.14
C GLU A 6 20.52 -24.94 -9.66
N GLY A 7 20.53 -24.57 -8.39
CA GLY A 7 21.52 -23.67 -7.80
C GLY A 7 21.38 -22.19 -8.20
N SER A 8 20.28 -21.79 -8.86
CA SER A 8 20.00 -20.39 -9.19
C SER A 8 19.71 -19.55 -7.96
N VAL A 9 19.85 -18.22 -8.08
CA VAL A 9 19.50 -17.28 -7.01
C VAL A 9 18.04 -17.45 -6.55
N ILE A 10 17.12 -17.67 -7.49
CA ILE A 10 15.71 -17.89 -7.16
C ILE A 10 15.52 -19.17 -6.35
N GLN A 11 16.18 -20.25 -6.71
CA GLN A 11 16.12 -21.49 -5.93
C GLN A 11 16.71 -21.29 -4.52
N GLN A 12 17.85 -20.61 -4.40
CA GLN A 12 18.45 -20.29 -3.11
C GLN A 12 17.52 -19.41 -2.26
N MET A 13 16.83 -18.45 -2.85
CA MET A 13 15.83 -17.63 -2.13
C MET A 13 14.70 -18.52 -1.59
N ILE A 14 14.17 -19.44 -2.39
CA ILE A 14 13.09 -20.34 -1.96
C ILE A 14 13.55 -21.28 -0.84
N GLU A 15 14.79 -21.74 -0.86
CA GLU A 15 15.34 -22.63 0.16
C GLU A 15 15.73 -21.92 1.47
N LEU A 16 16.23 -20.70 1.37
CA LEU A 16 16.79 -19.96 2.51
C LEU A 16 15.77 -19.06 3.24
N ILE A 17 14.72 -18.62 2.56
CA ILE A 17 13.71 -17.74 3.16
C ILE A 17 12.55 -18.61 3.67
N PRO A 18 12.23 -18.57 4.98
CA PRO A 18 11.11 -19.29 5.55
C PRO A 18 9.78 -18.96 4.86
N GLU A 19 8.89 -19.96 4.77
CA GLU A 19 7.59 -19.78 4.09
C GLU A 19 6.76 -18.65 4.71
N ASP A 20 6.85 -18.45 6.02
CA ASP A 20 6.15 -17.38 6.71
C ASP A 20 6.60 -15.97 6.27
N ASP A 21 7.87 -15.80 5.94
CA ASP A 21 8.39 -14.54 5.43
C ASP A 21 7.88 -14.21 4.01
N TRP A 22 7.50 -15.23 3.22
CA TRP A 22 6.90 -15.04 1.91
C TRP A 22 5.45 -14.53 1.98
N LYS A 23 4.79 -14.62 3.12
CA LYS A 23 3.43 -14.08 3.30
C LYS A 23 3.41 -12.56 3.16
N ASP A 24 4.53 -11.90 3.47
CA ASP A 24 4.75 -10.47 3.25
C ASP A 24 5.59 -10.19 1.99
N ALA A 25 5.36 -10.93 0.91
CA ALA A 25 6.16 -10.91 -0.32
C ALA A 25 6.37 -9.49 -0.90
N VAL A 26 5.40 -8.58 -0.73
CA VAL A 26 5.52 -7.18 -1.16
C VAL A 26 6.61 -6.46 -0.37
N GLN A 27 6.72 -6.69 0.93
CA GLN A 27 7.77 -6.12 1.77
C GLN A 27 9.15 -6.66 1.38
N ILE A 28 9.26 -7.98 1.17
CA ILE A 28 10.53 -8.61 0.75
C ILE A 28 11.04 -8.00 -0.56
N ILE A 29 10.18 -7.81 -1.55
CA ILE A 29 10.55 -7.17 -2.82
C ILE A 29 11.04 -5.75 -2.61
N GLY A 30 10.35 -4.98 -1.76
CA GLY A 30 10.75 -3.63 -1.39
C GLY A 30 12.12 -3.58 -0.70
N TRP A 31 12.38 -4.49 0.23
CA TRP A 31 13.68 -4.64 0.89
C TRP A 31 14.79 -5.01 -0.08
N LEU A 32 14.55 -5.99 -0.95
CA LEU A 32 15.53 -6.40 -1.97
C LEU A 32 15.86 -5.25 -2.92
N TYR A 33 14.88 -4.48 -3.35
CA TYR A 33 15.10 -3.31 -4.20
C TYR A 33 15.88 -2.22 -3.47
N GLN A 34 15.60 -1.98 -2.20
CA GLN A 34 16.36 -1.03 -1.39
C GLN A 34 17.82 -1.47 -1.22
N TYR A 35 18.07 -2.74 -0.91
CA TYR A 35 19.43 -3.27 -0.79
C TYR A 35 20.19 -3.23 -2.13
N TYR A 36 19.51 -3.55 -3.23
CA TYR A 36 20.10 -3.46 -4.57
C TYR A 36 20.63 -2.06 -4.89
N ASN A 37 19.96 -1.01 -4.42
CA ASN A 37 20.34 0.36 -4.67
C ASN A 37 21.26 0.97 -3.58
N SER A 38 21.54 0.26 -2.49
CA SER A 38 22.25 0.81 -1.34
C SER A 38 23.67 1.27 -1.67
N GLU A 39 24.43 0.45 -2.39
CA GLU A 39 25.81 0.76 -2.81
C GLU A 39 25.84 2.03 -3.69
N LYS A 40 24.96 2.11 -4.68
CA LYS A 40 24.84 3.28 -5.55
C LYS A 40 24.37 4.52 -4.79
N LYS A 41 23.54 4.36 -3.79
CA LYS A 41 23.10 5.44 -2.89
C LYS A 41 24.29 6.01 -2.10
N ASP A 42 25.12 5.16 -1.54
CA ASP A 42 26.31 5.56 -0.79
C ASP A 42 27.30 6.33 -1.68
N ASP A 43 27.51 5.88 -2.90
CA ASP A 43 28.36 6.57 -3.89
C ASP A 43 27.82 7.96 -4.23
N VAL A 44 26.51 8.10 -4.44
CA VAL A 44 25.86 9.38 -4.73
C VAL A 44 26.00 10.34 -3.55
N PHE A 45 25.80 9.88 -2.31
CA PHE A 45 25.99 10.71 -1.11
C PHE A 45 27.44 11.08 -0.86
N ALA A 46 28.39 10.18 -1.17
CA ALA A 46 29.80 10.49 -1.12
C ALA A 46 30.20 11.56 -2.15
N ALA A 47 29.62 11.52 -3.34
CA ALA A 47 29.82 12.55 -4.38
C ALA A 47 29.20 13.89 -3.96
N LEU A 48 28.01 13.89 -3.34
CA LEU A 48 27.37 15.11 -2.83
C LEU A 48 28.25 15.84 -1.80
N LYS A 49 28.91 15.11 -0.91
CA LYS A 49 29.88 15.68 0.06
C LYS A 49 31.05 16.39 -0.63
N LYS A 50 31.32 16.07 -1.89
CA LYS A 50 32.34 16.71 -2.72
C LYS A 50 31.74 17.78 -3.67
N ASN A 51 30.50 18.25 -3.40
CA ASN A 51 29.76 19.21 -4.23
C ASN A 51 29.48 18.74 -5.66
N VAL A 52 29.46 17.45 -5.92
CA VAL A 52 29.00 16.88 -7.20
C VAL A 52 27.49 16.79 -7.20
N LYS A 53 26.84 17.39 -8.21
CA LYS A 53 25.37 17.37 -8.34
C LYS A 53 24.87 15.97 -8.67
N ILE A 54 23.68 15.62 -8.17
CA ILE A 54 22.98 14.39 -8.52
C ILE A 54 22.57 14.46 -10.00
N THR A 55 22.93 13.45 -10.78
CA THR A 55 22.50 13.31 -12.15
C THR A 55 21.12 12.67 -12.23
N LYS A 56 20.45 12.80 -13.38
CA LYS A 56 19.12 12.22 -13.62
C LYS A 56 19.12 10.71 -13.35
N GLU A 57 20.17 10.00 -13.77
CA GLU A 57 20.33 8.54 -13.61
C GLU A 57 20.52 8.12 -12.14
N ASN A 58 20.95 9.06 -11.29
CA ASN A 58 21.24 8.82 -9.89
C ASN A 58 20.10 9.25 -8.94
N ILE A 59 19.08 9.96 -9.46
CA ILE A 59 17.91 10.37 -8.66
C ILE A 59 17.26 9.18 -7.99
N PRO A 60 16.96 8.06 -8.66
CA PRO A 60 16.32 6.91 -8.01
C PRO A 60 17.13 6.38 -6.83
N ALA A 61 18.45 6.23 -6.96
CA ALA A 61 19.31 5.76 -5.88
C ALA A 61 19.38 6.74 -4.70
N ALA A 62 19.39 8.05 -4.99
CA ALA A 62 19.46 9.10 -3.97
C ALA A 62 18.15 9.24 -3.16
N THR A 63 17.00 9.05 -3.81
CA THR A 63 15.68 9.34 -3.24
C THR A 63 14.92 8.10 -2.78
N GLN A 64 15.37 6.92 -3.17
CA GLN A 64 14.71 5.68 -2.80
C GLN A 64 14.65 5.50 -1.27
N LEU A 65 13.43 5.25 -0.79
CA LEU A 65 13.15 4.92 0.60
C LEU A 65 12.08 3.82 0.64
N PHE A 66 12.34 2.77 1.42
CA PHE A 66 11.29 1.83 1.80
C PHE A 66 10.61 2.35 3.07
N THR A 67 9.40 2.85 2.91
CA THR A 67 8.64 3.44 4.02
C THR A 67 8.28 2.38 5.06
N PRO A 68 8.57 2.59 6.36
CA PRO A 68 8.16 1.68 7.41
C PRO A 68 6.65 1.38 7.40
N ASP A 69 6.28 0.14 7.68
CA ASP A 69 4.89 -0.34 7.58
C ASP A 69 3.91 0.51 8.40
N TRP A 70 4.25 0.89 9.63
CA TRP A 70 3.37 1.70 10.47
C TRP A 70 3.10 3.10 9.89
N ILE A 71 4.07 3.69 9.17
CA ILE A 71 3.88 4.99 8.49
C ILE A 71 2.93 4.82 7.31
N VAL A 72 3.10 3.76 6.52
CA VAL A 72 2.20 3.44 5.41
C VAL A 72 0.77 3.29 5.90
N ARG A 73 0.56 2.52 6.96
CA ARG A 73 -0.77 2.34 7.57
C ARG A 73 -1.34 3.65 8.06
N TYR A 74 -0.56 4.42 8.82
CA TYR A 74 -0.97 5.73 9.30
C TYR A 74 -1.42 6.66 8.15
N MET A 75 -0.63 6.74 7.09
CA MET A 75 -0.94 7.60 5.94
C MET A 75 -2.22 7.17 5.23
N VAL A 76 -2.37 5.91 4.91
CA VAL A 76 -3.50 5.41 4.13
C VAL A 76 -4.80 5.41 4.93
N GLU A 77 -4.75 4.98 6.20
CA GLU A 77 -5.93 4.94 7.08
C GLU A 77 -6.46 6.34 7.37
N ASN A 78 -5.58 7.35 7.50
CA ASN A 78 -5.97 8.74 7.77
C ASN A 78 -6.17 9.61 6.52
N SER A 79 -6.04 9.07 5.34
CA SER A 79 -6.40 9.72 4.07
C SER A 79 -7.57 9.01 3.40
N LEU A 80 -7.33 7.94 2.70
CA LEU A 80 -8.36 7.13 2.03
C LEU A 80 -9.39 6.60 3.05
N GLY A 81 -8.91 6.01 4.15
CA GLY A 81 -9.78 5.46 5.19
C GLY A 81 -10.65 6.52 5.83
N ARG A 82 -10.07 7.69 6.15
CA ARG A 82 -10.81 8.82 6.72
C ARG A 82 -11.88 9.35 5.76
N LEU A 83 -11.55 9.57 4.50
CA LEU A 83 -12.50 10.03 3.49
C LEU A 83 -13.72 9.10 3.43
N TRP A 84 -13.48 7.79 3.41
CA TRP A 84 -14.57 6.83 3.38
C TRP A 84 -15.42 6.85 4.64
N LEU A 85 -14.81 6.79 5.82
CA LEU A 85 -15.53 6.76 7.09
C LEU A 85 -16.26 8.07 7.41
N GLU A 86 -15.75 9.21 6.98
CA GLU A 86 -16.46 10.50 7.13
C GLU A 86 -17.75 10.55 6.30
N GLY A 87 -17.78 9.87 5.16
CA GLY A 87 -18.99 9.73 4.35
C GLY A 87 -19.88 8.55 4.75
N HIS A 88 -19.32 7.53 5.39
CA HIS A 88 -19.98 6.27 5.70
C HIS A 88 -19.71 5.85 7.17
N PRO A 89 -20.15 6.65 8.15
CA PRO A 89 -19.88 6.37 9.58
C PRO A 89 -20.56 5.11 10.10
N ASP A 90 -21.57 4.59 9.42
CA ASP A 90 -22.31 3.36 9.75
C ASP A 90 -21.45 2.09 9.68
N VAL A 91 -20.36 2.11 8.92
CA VAL A 91 -19.43 0.96 8.81
C VAL A 91 -18.19 1.08 9.70
N LYS A 92 -18.13 2.11 10.53
CA LYS A 92 -16.97 2.37 11.41
C LYS A 92 -16.61 1.16 12.28
N ASP A 93 -17.61 0.52 12.89
CA ASP A 93 -17.40 -0.64 13.76
C ASP A 93 -16.86 -1.88 13.01
N GLN A 94 -17.05 -1.95 11.71
CA GLN A 94 -16.50 -3.04 10.89
C GLN A 94 -15.02 -2.81 10.53
N LEU A 95 -14.58 -1.56 10.47
CA LEU A 95 -13.26 -1.18 9.94
C LEU A 95 -12.26 -0.81 11.04
N LEU A 96 -12.73 -0.23 12.14
CA LEU A 96 -11.89 0.18 13.26
C LEU A 96 -11.82 -0.91 14.34
N PRO A 97 -10.67 -1.03 15.04
CA PRO A 97 -10.54 -1.96 16.14
C PRO A 97 -11.40 -1.56 17.35
N THR A 98 -11.82 -2.54 18.13
CA THR A 98 -12.35 -2.30 19.47
C THR A 98 -11.21 -1.86 20.41
N GLU A 99 -11.54 -1.36 21.62
CA GLU A 99 -10.53 -1.00 22.62
C GLU A 99 -9.65 -2.20 23.01
N GLU A 100 -10.24 -3.39 23.08
CA GLU A 100 -9.53 -4.63 23.40
C GLU A 100 -8.56 -5.02 22.27
N GLU A 101 -9.03 -4.99 21.02
CA GLU A 101 -8.20 -5.24 19.82
C GLU A 101 -7.05 -4.24 19.72
N GLN A 102 -7.31 -2.97 19.98
CA GLN A 102 -6.28 -1.92 19.98
C GLN A 102 -5.25 -2.11 21.08
N SER A 103 -5.68 -2.47 22.27
CA SER A 103 -4.78 -2.76 23.41
C SER A 103 -3.90 -3.97 23.13
N SER A 104 -4.46 -5.03 22.55
CA SER A 104 -3.72 -6.23 22.14
C SER A 104 -2.68 -5.89 21.06
N TYR A 105 -3.07 -5.10 20.08
CA TYR A 105 -2.17 -4.64 19.03
C TYR A 105 -1.02 -3.78 19.60
N ALA A 106 -1.31 -2.84 20.49
CA ALA A 106 -0.32 -1.99 21.16
C ALA A 106 0.65 -2.81 22.03
N ALA A 107 0.19 -3.92 22.61
CA ALA A 107 1.03 -4.86 23.36
C ALA A 107 1.97 -5.72 22.48
N GLY A 108 1.90 -5.56 21.16
CA GLY A 108 2.75 -6.27 20.21
C GLY A 108 2.16 -7.58 19.68
N ASN A 109 0.93 -7.93 20.06
CA ASN A 109 0.25 -9.09 19.51
C ASN A 109 -0.18 -8.78 18.07
N ARG A 110 0.28 -9.58 17.11
CA ARG A 110 -0.04 -9.44 15.70
C ARG A 110 -0.76 -10.70 15.23
N ASP A 111 -2.00 -10.48 14.74
CA ASP A 111 -2.77 -11.50 14.07
C ASP A 111 -2.73 -11.21 12.57
N LEU A 112 -2.35 -12.21 11.77
CA LEU A 112 -2.30 -12.10 10.31
C LEU A 112 -3.69 -11.93 9.68
N GLU A 113 -4.73 -12.37 10.38
CA GLU A 113 -6.13 -12.20 9.96
C GLU A 113 -6.71 -10.84 10.36
N ASP A 114 -6.00 -10.07 11.17
CA ASP A 114 -6.44 -8.74 11.60
C ASP A 114 -6.24 -7.71 10.48
N THR A 115 -7.36 -7.21 9.96
CA THR A 115 -7.43 -6.21 8.90
C THR A 115 -7.99 -4.88 9.38
N LYS A 116 -8.12 -4.68 10.70
CA LYS A 116 -8.60 -3.44 11.30
C LYS A 116 -7.59 -2.31 11.14
N TRP A 117 -8.10 -1.09 11.13
CA TRP A 117 -7.29 0.13 10.95
C TRP A 117 -6.81 0.66 12.30
N HIS A 118 -5.70 0.14 12.79
CA HIS A 118 -5.15 0.44 14.13
C HIS A 118 -4.49 1.82 14.23
N TYR A 119 -4.14 2.45 13.12
CA TYR A 119 -3.49 3.78 13.05
C TYR A 119 -4.46 4.90 12.69
N TYR A 120 -5.76 4.59 12.54
CA TYR A 120 -6.77 5.58 12.31
C TYR A 120 -6.92 6.48 13.54
N LEU A 121 -6.92 7.80 13.33
CA LEU A 121 -7.09 8.79 14.39
C LEU A 121 -8.54 9.27 14.45
N GLU A 122 -9.07 9.34 15.63
CA GLU A 122 -10.35 10.01 15.88
C GLU A 122 -10.24 11.51 15.54
N GLU A 123 -11.36 12.09 15.15
CA GLU A 123 -11.43 13.52 14.87
C GLU A 123 -11.21 14.33 16.16
N ALA A 124 -10.34 15.33 16.06
CA ALA A 124 -10.20 16.32 17.12
C ALA A 124 -11.43 17.27 17.15
N GLU A 125 -11.71 17.82 18.31
CA GLU A 125 -12.74 18.84 18.45
C GLU A 125 -12.43 20.05 17.57
N GLN A 126 -13.43 20.52 16.82
CA GLN A 126 -13.31 21.60 15.86
C GLN A 126 -14.23 22.77 16.22
N GLU A 127 -13.85 23.97 15.81
CA GLU A 127 -14.69 25.17 15.92
C GLU A 127 -16.01 24.97 15.11
N PRO A 128 -17.12 25.61 15.57
CA PRO A 128 -18.44 25.45 14.92
C PRO A 128 -18.47 25.78 13.43
N GLU A 129 -17.70 26.78 12.99
CA GLU A 129 -17.60 27.14 11.57
C GLU A 129 -16.93 26.03 10.74
N VAL A 130 -15.87 25.41 11.30
CA VAL A 130 -15.17 24.28 10.68
C VAL A 130 -16.07 23.06 10.63
N GLN A 131 -16.82 22.79 11.71
CA GLN A 131 -17.81 21.72 11.75
C GLN A 131 -18.87 21.86 10.66
N ALA A 132 -19.36 23.07 10.42
CA ALA A 132 -20.34 23.36 9.36
C ALA A 132 -19.77 23.07 7.96
N GLN A 133 -18.51 23.49 7.71
CA GLN A 133 -17.83 23.21 6.44
C GLN A 133 -17.58 21.71 6.24
N LEU A 134 -17.14 21.00 7.27
CA LEU A 134 -16.94 19.57 7.23
C LEU A 134 -18.26 18.81 6.96
N ALA A 135 -19.36 19.27 7.53
CA ALA A 135 -20.68 18.67 7.28
C ALA A 135 -21.08 18.72 5.79
N GLU A 136 -20.78 19.83 5.10
CA GLU A 136 -21.05 19.92 3.66
C GLU A 136 -20.12 19.01 2.84
N ILE A 137 -18.84 18.96 3.16
CA ILE A 137 -17.88 18.05 2.49
C ILE A 137 -18.29 16.58 2.69
N ARG A 138 -18.72 16.23 3.89
CA ARG A 138 -19.16 14.85 4.23
C ARG A 138 -20.40 14.42 3.47
N LYS A 139 -21.26 15.35 3.05
CA LYS A 139 -22.38 15.03 2.13
C LYS A 139 -21.86 14.55 0.77
N GLU A 140 -20.82 15.19 0.24
CA GLU A 140 -20.18 14.76 -0.98
C GLU A 140 -19.53 13.36 -0.83
N TYR A 141 -18.84 13.12 0.28
CA TYR A 141 -18.23 11.82 0.59
C TYR A 141 -19.28 10.71 0.76
N ALA A 142 -20.43 11.03 1.36
CA ALA A 142 -21.54 10.08 1.52
C ALA A 142 -22.15 9.64 0.18
N ALA A 143 -22.05 10.48 -0.84
CA ALA A 143 -22.54 10.17 -2.18
C ALA A 143 -21.57 9.33 -3.02
N LEU A 144 -20.33 9.12 -2.54
CA LEU A 144 -19.33 8.30 -3.24
C LEU A 144 -19.64 6.81 -3.09
N THR A 145 -19.51 6.10 -4.20
CA THR A 145 -19.44 4.65 -4.25
C THR A 145 -17.97 4.22 -4.34
N PRO A 146 -17.60 2.99 -3.92
CA PRO A 146 -16.21 2.56 -3.90
C PRO A 146 -15.48 2.68 -5.24
N ASP A 147 -16.16 2.39 -6.36
CA ASP A 147 -15.62 2.48 -7.73
C ASP A 147 -15.25 3.90 -8.17
N ARG A 148 -15.76 4.91 -7.48
CA ARG A 148 -15.47 6.32 -7.75
C ARG A 148 -14.26 6.86 -7.02
N LEU A 149 -13.73 6.13 -6.04
CA LEU A 149 -12.52 6.52 -5.34
C LEU A 149 -11.32 6.43 -6.29
N LYS A 150 -10.52 7.49 -6.33
CA LYS A 150 -9.28 7.53 -7.11
C LYS A 150 -8.13 7.81 -6.16
N VAL A 151 -7.17 6.89 -6.10
CA VAL A 151 -5.96 7.02 -5.28
C VAL A 151 -4.74 6.93 -6.17
N ILE A 152 -3.79 7.82 -5.94
CA ILE A 152 -2.53 7.84 -6.67
C ILE A 152 -1.37 7.97 -5.71
N ASP A 153 -0.35 7.15 -5.93
CA ASP A 153 0.96 7.34 -5.35
C ASP A 153 1.90 7.86 -6.45
N PRO A 154 2.28 9.15 -6.42
CA PRO A 154 3.11 9.75 -7.47
C PRO A 154 4.60 9.39 -7.36
N CYS A 155 5.00 8.68 -6.32
CA CYS A 155 6.37 8.23 -6.04
C CYS A 155 6.33 6.79 -5.51
N SER A 156 5.70 5.89 -6.26
CA SER A 156 5.26 4.58 -5.78
C SER A 156 6.39 3.64 -5.33
N GLY A 157 7.63 3.91 -5.74
CA GLY A 157 8.75 3.02 -5.43
C GLY A 157 8.43 1.59 -5.86
N SER A 158 8.67 0.64 -4.97
CA SER A 158 8.34 -0.78 -5.18
C SER A 158 6.86 -1.15 -4.93
N GLY A 159 6.00 -0.16 -4.65
CA GLY A 159 4.56 -0.36 -4.51
C GLY A 159 4.07 -0.70 -3.10
N HIS A 160 4.85 -0.48 -2.06
CA HIS A 160 4.45 -0.78 -0.69
C HIS A 160 3.19 -0.02 -0.24
N ILE A 161 3.11 1.28 -0.54
CA ILE A 161 1.94 2.10 -0.23
C ILE A 161 0.73 1.66 -1.07
N LEU A 162 0.92 1.43 -2.37
CA LEU A 162 -0.15 0.93 -3.26
C LEU A 162 -0.71 -0.42 -2.80
N ALA A 163 0.16 -1.32 -2.32
CA ALA A 163 -0.27 -2.61 -1.80
C ALA A 163 -1.17 -2.48 -0.56
N TYR A 164 -0.85 -1.56 0.35
CA TYR A 164 -1.69 -1.31 1.51
C TYR A 164 -2.97 -0.53 1.16
N MET A 165 -2.91 0.39 0.19
CA MET A 165 -4.12 1.01 -0.38
C MET A 165 -5.08 -0.06 -0.91
N PHE A 166 -4.55 -1.11 -1.54
CA PHE A 166 -5.35 -2.23 -2.00
C PHE A 166 -6.08 -2.92 -0.86
N ASP A 167 -5.38 -3.21 0.25
CA ASP A 167 -5.98 -3.84 1.43
C ASP A 167 -7.09 -2.97 2.05
N VAL A 168 -6.87 -1.66 2.16
CA VAL A 168 -7.87 -0.72 2.67
C VAL A 168 -9.08 -0.63 1.72
N LEU A 169 -8.86 -0.56 0.41
CA LEU A 169 -9.94 -0.57 -0.58
C LEU A 169 -10.75 -1.87 -0.53
N MET A 170 -10.12 -3.02 -0.35
CA MET A 170 -10.84 -4.28 -0.17
C MET A 170 -11.84 -4.21 0.98
N LYS A 171 -11.43 -3.65 2.11
CA LYS A 171 -12.33 -3.46 3.27
C LYS A 171 -13.45 -2.48 2.99
N ILE A 172 -13.18 -1.41 2.26
CA ILE A 172 -14.19 -0.45 1.81
C ILE A 172 -15.23 -1.13 0.93
N TYR A 173 -14.80 -1.90 -0.07
CA TYR A 173 -15.70 -2.63 -0.96
C TYR A 173 -16.53 -3.69 -0.22
N GLU A 174 -15.90 -4.46 0.66
CA GLU A 174 -16.59 -5.47 1.47
C GLU A 174 -17.67 -4.83 2.36
N SER A 175 -17.35 -3.70 3.03
CA SER A 175 -18.29 -2.96 3.86
C SER A 175 -19.48 -2.40 3.08
N TYR A 176 -19.29 -2.15 1.79
CA TYR A 176 -20.33 -1.66 0.88
C TYR A 176 -21.20 -2.78 0.27
N GLY A 177 -20.77 -4.03 0.37
CA GLY A 177 -21.54 -5.20 -0.08
C GLY A 177 -21.04 -5.87 -1.36
N TYR A 178 -19.85 -5.52 -1.85
CA TYR A 178 -19.22 -6.21 -2.98
C TYR A 178 -18.69 -7.58 -2.57
N THR A 179 -18.74 -8.54 -3.49
CA THR A 179 -18.00 -9.79 -3.35
C THR A 179 -16.51 -9.54 -3.52
N THR A 180 -15.68 -10.41 -2.94
CA THR A 180 -14.20 -10.33 -3.06
C THR A 180 -13.76 -10.23 -4.52
N ARG A 181 -14.34 -11.02 -5.40
CA ARG A 181 -14.01 -11.04 -6.83
C ARG A 181 -14.34 -9.72 -7.54
N GLU A 182 -15.53 -9.18 -7.29
CA GLU A 182 -15.96 -7.90 -7.85
C GLU A 182 -15.11 -6.75 -7.33
N ALA A 183 -14.80 -6.78 -6.03
CA ALA A 183 -13.93 -5.79 -5.39
C ALA A 183 -12.54 -5.77 -6.03
N VAL A 184 -11.88 -6.91 -6.18
CA VAL A 184 -10.54 -7.01 -6.78
C VAL A 184 -10.52 -6.45 -8.19
N ALA A 185 -11.46 -6.85 -9.05
CA ALA A 185 -11.54 -6.34 -10.42
C ALA A 185 -11.75 -4.82 -10.45
N SER A 186 -12.68 -4.31 -9.66
CA SER A 186 -12.97 -2.88 -9.61
C SER A 186 -11.82 -2.04 -9.06
N ILE A 187 -11.10 -2.54 -8.04
CA ILE A 187 -9.92 -1.84 -7.49
C ILE A 187 -8.86 -1.66 -8.58
N VAL A 188 -8.54 -2.70 -9.31
CA VAL A 188 -7.52 -2.66 -10.36
C VAL A 188 -7.93 -1.75 -11.52
N GLU A 189 -9.20 -1.82 -11.93
CA GLU A 189 -9.72 -1.05 -13.06
C GLU A 189 -10.02 0.42 -12.74
N ASN A 190 -10.39 0.74 -11.50
CA ASN A 190 -10.98 2.04 -11.20
C ASN A 190 -10.22 2.86 -10.15
N ASN A 191 -9.53 2.24 -9.21
CA ASN A 191 -9.12 2.94 -8.00
C ASN A 191 -7.64 3.28 -7.94
N ILE A 192 -6.73 2.35 -8.26
CA ILE A 192 -5.31 2.44 -7.96
C ILE A 192 -4.50 2.94 -9.14
N TYR A 193 -3.70 3.99 -8.89
CA TYR A 193 -2.78 4.59 -9.83
C TYR A 193 -1.42 4.80 -9.17
N GLY A 194 -0.34 4.51 -9.90
CA GLY A 194 1.03 4.70 -9.41
C GLY A 194 1.92 5.33 -10.48
N LEU A 195 2.83 6.17 -10.04
CA LEU A 195 3.88 6.74 -10.88
C LEU A 195 5.22 6.62 -10.17
N ASP A 196 6.26 6.37 -10.91
CA ASP A 196 7.64 6.47 -10.42
C ASP A 196 8.57 6.96 -11.52
N ILE A 197 9.66 7.62 -11.14
CA ILE A 197 10.70 8.09 -12.08
C ILE A 197 11.61 6.94 -12.52
N ASP A 198 11.70 5.87 -11.73
CA ASP A 198 12.48 4.67 -12.05
C ASP A 198 11.56 3.59 -12.63
N ASP A 199 11.75 3.27 -13.92
CA ASP A 199 10.98 2.24 -14.62
C ASP A 199 11.03 0.88 -13.91
N ARG A 200 12.13 0.55 -13.25
CA ARG A 200 12.28 -0.71 -12.49
C ARG A 200 11.41 -0.69 -11.24
N ALA A 201 11.36 0.43 -10.54
CA ALA A 201 10.47 0.61 -9.40
C ALA A 201 9.01 0.52 -9.84
N ALA A 202 8.64 1.19 -10.93
CA ALA A 202 7.29 1.12 -11.49
C ALA A 202 6.88 -0.31 -11.86
N GLN A 203 7.79 -1.10 -12.44
CA GLN A 203 7.54 -2.53 -12.74
C GLN A 203 7.34 -3.35 -11.48
N LEU A 204 8.12 -3.09 -10.42
CA LEU A 204 7.94 -3.77 -9.13
C LEU A 204 6.61 -3.38 -8.46
N ALA A 205 6.23 -2.10 -8.53
CA ALA A 205 4.95 -1.62 -8.02
C ALA A 205 3.77 -2.27 -8.76
N TYR A 206 3.84 -2.35 -10.08
CA TYR A 206 2.87 -3.07 -10.90
C TYR A 206 2.75 -4.53 -10.45
N PHE A 207 3.88 -5.22 -10.30
CA PHE A 207 3.92 -6.60 -9.82
C PHE A 207 3.32 -6.74 -8.42
N ALA A 208 3.64 -5.81 -7.50
CA ALA A 208 3.10 -5.82 -6.14
C ALA A 208 1.57 -5.73 -6.13
N VAL A 209 0.99 -4.83 -6.93
CA VAL A 209 -0.47 -4.70 -7.07
C VAL A 209 -1.10 -5.96 -7.66
N MET A 210 -0.48 -6.54 -8.70
CA MET A 210 -0.95 -7.78 -9.31
C MET A 210 -0.91 -8.95 -8.32
N MET A 211 0.13 -9.04 -7.50
CA MET A 211 0.23 -10.07 -6.47
C MET A 211 -0.80 -9.89 -5.36
N LYS A 212 -1.10 -8.65 -4.96
CA LYS A 212 -2.22 -8.37 -4.06
C LYS A 212 -3.55 -8.83 -4.63
N ALA A 213 -3.85 -8.48 -5.86
CA ALA A 213 -5.05 -8.95 -6.55
C ALA A 213 -5.13 -10.49 -6.56
N ARG A 214 -4.01 -11.15 -6.83
CA ARG A 214 -3.91 -12.62 -6.85
C ARG A 214 -4.09 -13.25 -5.47
N GLN A 215 -3.64 -12.61 -4.39
CA GLN A 215 -3.84 -13.08 -3.01
C GLN A 215 -5.33 -13.15 -2.66
N TYR A 216 -6.11 -12.13 -3.03
CA TYR A 216 -7.55 -12.07 -2.79
C TYR A 216 -8.35 -12.94 -3.77
N ASP A 217 -7.96 -12.97 -5.05
CA ASP A 217 -8.61 -13.73 -6.12
C ASP A 217 -7.61 -14.62 -6.86
N ARG A 218 -7.57 -15.88 -6.50
CA ARG A 218 -6.64 -16.88 -7.07
C ARG A 218 -6.73 -17.02 -8.60
N ARG A 219 -7.85 -16.63 -9.20
CA ARG A 219 -8.09 -16.72 -10.65
C ARG A 219 -7.94 -15.38 -11.36
N PHE A 220 -7.43 -14.35 -10.67
CA PHE A 220 -7.35 -13.00 -11.20
C PHE A 220 -6.65 -12.94 -12.57
N PHE A 221 -5.48 -13.56 -12.73
CA PHE A 221 -4.72 -13.54 -13.98
C PHE A 221 -5.43 -14.15 -15.18
N SER A 222 -6.40 -15.03 -14.97
CA SER A 222 -7.16 -15.64 -16.06
C SER A 222 -8.23 -14.72 -16.66
N ARG A 223 -8.45 -13.52 -16.09
CA ARG A 223 -9.52 -12.60 -16.48
C ARG A 223 -9.06 -11.40 -17.30
N GLY A 224 -7.76 -11.23 -17.50
CA GLY A 224 -7.18 -10.19 -18.36
C GLY A 224 -7.25 -8.75 -17.82
N THR A 225 -7.63 -8.54 -16.57
CA THR A 225 -7.65 -7.23 -15.92
C THR A 225 -6.23 -6.76 -15.59
N GLN A 226 -5.90 -5.49 -15.85
CA GLN A 226 -4.57 -4.93 -15.59
C GLN A 226 -4.65 -3.62 -14.82
N PRO A 227 -3.71 -3.34 -13.88
CA PRO A 227 -3.60 -2.05 -13.20
C PRO A 227 -3.06 -0.94 -14.10
N HIS A 228 -3.29 0.30 -13.69
CA HIS A 228 -2.87 1.54 -14.36
C HIS A 228 -1.54 2.07 -13.83
#